data_8dfdcf0c5dde90d6983634d466593eea
#
_entry.id   8dfdcf0c5dde90d6983634d466593eea
#
_cell.length_a   1.000
_cell.length_b   1.000
_cell.length_c   1.000
_cell.angle_alpha   90.00
_cell.angle_beta   90.00
_cell.angle_gamma   90.00
#
_symmetry.space_group_name_H-M   'P 1'
#
loop_
_entity.id
_entity.type
_entity.pdbx_description
1 polymer ?
#
loop_
_entity_poly.entity_id
_entity_poly.type
_entity_poly.pdbx_seq_one_letter_code
_entity_poly.pdbx_strand_id
1 'polypeptide(L)'
;RLLMKVQGVEAYRACATSAMREATNGAEIVQEVAQKTGVVIEIIDGAEEAAIIANTDLHSLLQHDKNYLYIDVGGGSTEFTVYTQGAVRAAKSFPIGGVRLLKGKTDQQLWDKVKDWIRLYTKDLKGMEAIGSGGNINKISKSIGKLKNEPLTRRFLENYLEQISQMSYEARIRDLELNPDRADILPLALPIYIKAMKWAKINHILVPKVGLADGIVRQLYLSSQ
;
A
#
# COMPACT_ATOMS: atom_id res chain seq x y z
N ARG A 1 -8.46 11.38 19.68
CA ARG A 1 -9.05 10.98 20.97
C ARG A 1 -10.48 11.46 21.15
N LEU A 2 -10.80 12.75 20.89
CA LEU A 2 -12.17 13.27 21.08
C LEU A 2 -13.21 12.50 20.26
N LEU A 3 -12.94 12.25 18.97
CA LEU A 3 -13.83 11.45 18.12
C LEU A 3 -14.00 10.02 18.63
N MET A 4 -12.94 9.38 19.10
CA MET A 4 -13.01 8.04 19.69
C MET A 4 -13.93 8.00 20.92
N LYS A 5 -13.85 9.03 21.79
CA LYS A 5 -14.78 9.16 22.93
C LYS A 5 -16.23 9.36 22.50
N VAL A 6 -16.48 10.25 21.52
CA VAL A 6 -17.83 10.52 21.01
C VAL A 6 -18.43 9.29 20.36
N GLN A 7 -17.63 8.51 19.66
CA GLN A 7 -18.06 7.28 18.96
C GLN A 7 -18.11 6.04 19.87
N GLY A 8 -17.76 6.17 21.16
CA GLY A 8 -17.78 5.03 22.08
C GLY A 8 -16.77 3.94 21.73
N VAL A 9 -15.58 4.31 21.20
CA VAL A 9 -14.56 3.35 20.84
C VAL A 9 -14.04 2.62 22.08
N GLU A 10 -14.22 1.31 22.12
CA GLU A 10 -13.85 0.45 23.24
C GLU A 10 -12.40 0.00 23.18
N ALA A 11 -11.85 -0.24 21.96
CA ALA A 11 -10.48 -0.64 21.73
C ALA A 11 -9.87 0.12 20.55
N TYR A 12 -8.58 0.43 20.62
CA TYR A 12 -7.84 1.02 19.53
C TYR A 12 -6.39 0.56 19.54
N ARG A 13 -5.76 0.58 18.40
CA ARG A 13 -4.31 0.47 18.23
C ARG A 13 -3.87 1.57 17.26
N ALA A 14 -2.92 2.39 17.65
CA ALA A 14 -2.41 3.48 16.81
C ALA A 14 -0.99 3.12 16.35
N CYS A 15 -0.83 2.90 15.06
CA CYS A 15 0.46 2.54 14.45
C CYS A 15 0.99 3.68 13.58
N ALA A 16 2.27 3.91 13.65
CA ALA A 16 3.03 4.78 12.74
C ALA A 16 4.06 3.93 11.97
N THR A 17 4.23 4.25 10.70
CA THR A 17 5.05 3.48 9.77
C THR A 17 6.27 4.26 9.26
N SER A 18 6.66 4.11 8.01
CA SER A 18 7.89 4.61 7.38
C SER A 18 8.25 6.06 7.76
N ALA A 19 7.30 7.00 7.74
CA ALA A 19 7.60 8.40 8.00
C ALA A 19 8.09 8.64 9.43
N MET A 20 7.44 8.04 10.44
CA MET A 20 7.84 8.17 11.84
C MET A 20 9.06 7.31 12.17
N ARG A 21 9.17 6.14 11.55
CA ARG A 21 10.33 5.25 11.70
C ARG A 21 11.64 5.88 11.25
N GLU A 22 11.58 6.73 10.21
CA GLU A 22 12.74 7.41 9.64
C GLU A 22 12.98 8.82 10.18
N ALA A 23 12.02 9.38 10.91
CA ALA A 23 12.16 10.70 11.50
C ALA A 23 13.18 10.67 12.66
N THR A 24 14.14 11.59 12.65
CA THR A 24 15.12 11.73 13.74
C THR A 24 14.47 12.04 15.09
N ASN A 25 13.32 12.70 15.07
CA ASN A 25 12.51 13.08 16.23
C ASN A 25 11.24 12.22 16.38
N GLY A 26 11.16 11.08 15.73
CA GLY A 26 9.95 10.21 15.77
C GLY A 26 9.55 9.80 17.18
N ALA A 27 10.50 9.42 18.02
CA ALA A 27 10.26 9.06 19.43
C ALA A 27 9.73 10.23 20.25
N GLU A 28 10.27 11.44 20.05
CA GLU A 28 9.83 12.65 20.74
C GLU A 28 8.39 13.00 20.38
N ILE A 29 8.02 12.90 19.09
CA ILE A 29 6.66 13.15 18.61
C ILE A 29 5.69 12.15 19.24
N VAL A 30 6.02 10.85 19.28
CA VAL A 30 5.19 9.83 19.91
C VAL A 30 4.97 10.13 21.38
N GLN A 31 6.02 10.50 22.10
CA GLN A 31 5.94 10.87 23.50
C GLN A 31 5.07 12.13 23.72
N GLU A 32 5.26 13.16 22.91
CA GLU A 32 4.45 14.39 22.97
C GLU A 32 2.95 14.11 22.72
N VAL A 33 2.64 13.28 21.72
CA VAL A 33 1.25 12.87 21.44
C VAL A 33 0.67 12.11 22.63
N ALA A 34 1.41 11.17 23.22
CA ALA A 34 0.96 10.42 24.39
C ALA A 34 0.68 11.34 25.59
N GLN A 35 1.57 12.30 25.87
CA GLN A 35 1.40 13.28 26.96
C GLN A 35 0.19 14.19 26.74
N LYS A 36 0.02 14.73 25.53
CA LYS A 36 -1.06 15.68 25.22
C LYS A 36 -2.43 15.03 25.06
N THR A 37 -2.46 13.80 24.58
CA THR A 37 -3.73 13.16 24.17
C THR A 37 -4.05 11.89 24.93
N GLY A 38 -3.08 11.24 25.54
CA GLY A 38 -3.18 9.90 26.11
C GLY A 38 -3.29 8.80 25.04
N VAL A 39 -3.02 9.11 23.77
CA VAL A 39 -2.96 8.10 22.70
C VAL A 39 -1.53 7.64 22.56
N VAL A 40 -1.29 6.34 22.78
CA VAL A 40 0.02 5.72 22.60
C VAL A 40 0.13 5.27 21.15
N ILE A 41 1.16 5.78 20.44
CA ILE A 41 1.46 5.40 19.06
C ILE A 41 2.62 4.40 19.07
N GLU A 42 2.46 3.28 18.41
CA GLU A 42 3.49 2.28 18.18
C GLU A 42 4.17 2.54 16.83
N ILE A 43 5.49 2.68 16.80
CA ILE A 43 6.24 2.74 15.55
C ILE A 43 6.55 1.29 15.14
N ILE A 44 5.81 0.77 14.17
CA ILE A 44 5.97 -0.60 13.69
C ILE A 44 6.99 -0.68 12.56
N ASP A 45 7.70 -1.79 12.46
CA ASP A 45 8.61 -2.05 11.36
C ASP A 45 7.88 -2.56 10.10
N GLY A 46 8.61 -2.65 8.98
CA GLY A 46 8.01 -3.08 7.70
C GLY A 46 7.61 -4.55 7.69
N ALA A 47 8.20 -5.41 8.52
CA ALA A 47 7.84 -6.81 8.62
C ALA A 47 6.52 -6.97 9.40
N GLU A 48 6.36 -6.23 10.48
CA GLU A 48 5.11 -6.18 11.25
C GLU A 48 3.98 -5.55 10.43
N GLU A 49 4.25 -4.45 9.71
CA GLU A 49 3.30 -3.82 8.79
C GLU A 49 2.79 -4.83 7.75
N ALA A 50 3.69 -5.58 7.10
CA ALA A 50 3.34 -6.62 6.16
C ALA A 50 2.55 -7.79 6.80
N ALA A 51 2.91 -8.18 8.02
CA ALA A 51 2.21 -9.24 8.76
C ALA A 51 0.79 -8.82 9.15
N ILE A 52 0.58 -7.58 9.58
CA ILE A 52 -0.76 -7.05 9.88
C ILE A 52 -1.64 -7.05 8.63
N ILE A 53 -1.10 -6.57 7.50
CA ILE A 53 -1.80 -6.55 6.22
C ILE A 53 -2.13 -7.97 5.75
N ALA A 54 -1.20 -8.90 5.90
CA ALA A 54 -1.40 -10.30 5.54
C ALA A 54 -2.55 -10.97 6.33
N ASN A 55 -2.84 -10.50 7.53
CA ASN A 55 -3.93 -10.97 8.38
C ASN A 55 -5.27 -10.23 8.16
N THR A 56 -5.39 -9.40 7.12
CA THR A 56 -6.67 -8.77 6.75
C THR A 56 -7.66 -9.78 6.16
N ASP A 57 -8.90 -9.36 5.88
CA ASP A 57 -9.88 -10.18 5.14
C ASP A 57 -9.51 -10.46 3.67
N LEU A 58 -8.24 -10.20 3.31
CA LEU A 58 -7.68 -10.68 2.04
C LEU A 58 -7.93 -12.18 1.84
N HIS A 59 -7.94 -12.98 2.91
CA HIS A 59 -8.27 -14.41 2.82
C HIS A 59 -9.64 -14.68 2.16
N SER A 60 -10.62 -13.81 2.36
CA SER A 60 -11.93 -13.94 1.71
C SER A 60 -11.89 -13.61 0.21
N LEU A 61 -10.87 -12.88 -0.24
CA LEU A 61 -10.63 -12.50 -1.63
C LEU A 61 -9.65 -13.47 -2.32
N LEU A 62 -8.81 -14.15 -1.54
CA LEU A 62 -7.84 -15.12 -2.06
C LEU A 62 -8.54 -16.44 -2.39
N GLN A 63 -8.58 -16.80 -3.66
CA GLN A 63 -8.93 -18.14 -4.08
C GLN A 63 -7.75 -19.06 -3.81
N HIS A 64 -7.98 -20.18 -3.13
CA HIS A 64 -6.92 -21.12 -2.70
C HIS A 64 -6.10 -21.71 -3.86
N ASP A 65 -6.69 -21.78 -5.04
CA ASP A 65 -6.09 -22.32 -6.26
C ASP A 65 -5.28 -21.26 -7.07
N LYS A 66 -5.29 -19.99 -6.63
CA LYS A 66 -4.59 -18.91 -7.30
C LYS A 66 -3.38 -18.41 -6.52
N ASN A 67 -2.49 -17.76 -7.27
CA ASN A 67 -1.30 -17.10 -6.73
C ASN A 67 -1.47 -15.59 -6.86
N TYR A 68 -1.04 -14.85 -5.83
CA TYR A 68 -1.19 -13.40 -5.81
C TYR A 68 0.10 -12.70 -5.44
N LEU A 69 0.31 -11.52 -6.05
CA LEU A 69 1.29 -10.53 -5.60
C LEU A 69 0.52 -9.34 -5.03
N TYR A 70 0.52 -9.21 -3.71
CA TYR A 70 -0.01 -8.04 -3.01
C TYR A 70 1.03 -6.93 -3.02
N ILE A 71 0.59 -5.70 -3.33
CA ILE A 71 1.42 -4.52 -3.52
C ILE A 71 0.75 -3.36 -2.77
N ASP A 72 1.31 -2.95 -1.64
CA ASP A 72 0.85 -1.77 -0.90
C ASP A 72 1.86 -0.64 -1.05
N VAL A 73 1.48 0.41 -1.74
CA VAL A 73 2.35 1.56 -1.99
C VAL A 73 2.00 2.70 -1.06
N GLY A 74 2.85 2.88 -0.07
CA GLY A 74 2.81 3.99 0.86
C GLY A 74 3.59 5.22 0.37
N GLY A 75 3.73 6.21 1.27
CA GLY A 75 4.54 7.40 1.00
C GLY A 75 6.03 7.13 1.02
N GLY A 76 6.52 6.37 2.00
CA GLY A 76 7.94 6.11 2.23
C GLY A 76 8.40 4.71 1.87
N SER A 77 7.52 3.72 1.91
CA SER A 77 7.80 2.31 1.63
C SER A 77 6.77 1.69 0.72
N THR A 78 7.08 0.49 0.23
CA THR A 78 6.14 -0.40 -0.46
C THR A 78 6.32 -1.80 0.10
N GLU A 79 5.22 -2.39 0.52
CA GLU A 79 5.14 -3.74 1.03
C GLU A 79 4.70 -4.68 -0.10
N PHE A 80 5.50 -5.74 -0.32
CA PHE A 80 5.19 -6.80 -1.26
C PHE A 80 4.98 -8.10 -0.51
N THR A 81 3.87 -8.79 -0.80
CA THR A 81 3.59 -10.13 -0.25
C THR A 81 3.16 -11.06 -1.38
N VAL A 82 3.81 -12.21 -1.47
CA VAL A 82 3.46 -13.28 -2.41
C VAL A 82 2.63 -14.31 -1.67
N TYR A 83 1.44 -14.58 -2.19
CA TYR A 83 0.54 -15.62 -1.69
C TYR A 83 0.50 -16.79 -2.68
N THR A 84 0.51 -18.00 -2.16
CA THR A 84 0.31 -19.24 -2.90
C THR A 84 -0.51 -20.19 -2.05
N GLN A 85 -1.50 -20.85 -2.64
CA GLN A 85 -2.38 -21.79 -1.92
C GLN A 85 -3.04 -21.17 -0.66
N GLY A 86 -3.40 -19.89 -0.74
CA GLY A 86 -4.00 -19.16 0.37
C GLY A 86 -3.04 -18.76 1.51
N ALA A 87 -1.75 -19.10 1.44
CA ALA A 87 -0.76 -18.82 2.47
C ALA A 87 0.31 -17.82 1.99
N VAL A 88 0.93 -17.11 2.93
CA VAL A 88 2.07 -16.22 2.64
C VAL A 88 3.30 -17.08 2.31
N ARG A 89 3.81 -16.93 1.08
CA ARG A 89 5.07 -17.53 0.62
C ARG A 89 6.28 -16.67 1.00
N ALA A 90 6.16 -15.36 0.81
CA ALA A 90 7.19 -14.39 1.14
C ALA A 90 6.57 -13.00 1.31
N ALA A 91 7.12 -12.20 2.23
CA ALA A 91 6.74 -10.81 2.42
C ALA A 91 8.00 -9.95 2.63
N LYS A 92 8.01 -8.73 2.10
CA LYS A 92 9.11 -7.79 2.28
C LYS A 92 8.66 -6.35 2.06
N SER A 93 9.12 -5.46 2.94
CA SER A 93 9.05 -4.02 2.77
C SER A 93 10.33 -3.50 2.09
N PHE A 94 10.15 -2.58 1.14
CA PHE A 94 11.24 -1.86 0.50
C PHE A 94 11.06 -0.36 0.72
N PRO A 95 12.14 0.40 0.97
CA PRO A 95 12.07 1.85 1.15
C PRO A 95 11.88 2.58 -0.19
N ILE A 96 10.78 2.26 -0.89
CA ILE A 96 10.34 2.88 -2.12
C ILE A 96 8.87 3.24 -1.99
N GLY A 97 8.54 4.50 -2.17
CA GLY A 97 7.17 5.01 -2.01
C GLY A 97 7.02 6.35 -2.70
N GLY A 98 5.79 6.82 -2.87
CA GLY A 98 5.50 8.00 -3.66
C GLY A 98 6.20 9.27 -3.18
N VAL A 99 6.19 9.53 -1.87
CA VAL A 99 6.88 10.71 -1.27
C VAL A 99 8.39 10.56 -1.33
N ARG A 100 8.91 9.33 -1.16
CA ARG A 100 10.34 9.08 -1.25
C ARG A 100 10.86 9.33 -2.67
N LEU A 101 10.11 8.89 -3.69
CA LEU A 101 10.41 9.15 -5.09
C LEU A 101 10.37 10.65 -5.40
N LEU A 102 9.37 11.37 -4.87
CA LEU A 102 9.27 12.82 -5.04
C LEU A 102 10.50 13.55 -4.46
N LYS A 103 11.06 13.05 -3.36
CA LYS A 103 12.27 13.61 -2.74
C LYS A 103 13.57 13.14 -3.40
N GLY A 104 13.53 12.38 -4.48
CA GLY A 104 14.72 11.85 -5.17
C GLY A 104 15.56 10.88 -4.33
N LYS A 105 14.98 10.25 -3.30
CA LYS A 105 15.69 9.39 -2.34
C LYS A 105 15.69 7.90 -2.73
N THR A 106 15.67 7.60 -4.03
CA THR A 106 15.72 6.22 -4.54
C THR A 106 16.74 6.13 -5.67
N ASP A 107 17.50 5.06 -5.68
CA ASP A 107 18.49 4.77 -6.72
C ASP A 107 18.09 3.53 -7.56
N GLN A 108 18.83 3.30 -8.62
CA GLN A 108 18.60 2.15 -9.51
C GLN A 108 18.87 0.82 -8.78
N GLN A 109 19.80 0.77 -7.84
CA GLN A 109 20.12 -0.44 -7.10
C GLN A 109 18.92 -0.93 -6.25
N LEU A 110 18.15 0.01 -5.70
CA LEU A 110 16.93 -0.32 -4.96
C LEU A 110 15.88 -0.94 -5.88
N TRP A 111 15.69 -0.37 -7.08
CA TRP A 111 14.79 -0.94 -8.09
C TRP A 111 15.21 -2.35 -8.53
N ASP A 112 16.52 -2.59 -8.68
CA ASP A 112 17.03 -3.91 -9.02
C ASP A 112 16.80 -4.92 -7.87
N LYS A 113 17.01 -4.52 -6.62
CA LYS A 113 16.66 -5.36 -5.45
C LYS A 113 15.18 -5.74 -5.41
N VAL A 114 14.27 -4.79 -5.68
CA VAL A 114 12.83 -5.06 -5.75
C VAL A 114 12.52 -6.05 -6.87
N LYS A 115 13.06 -5.81 -8.07
CA LYS A 115 12.89 -6.68 -9.24
C LYS A 115 13.37 -8.10 -8.98
N ASP A 116 14.56 -8.25 -8.40
CA ASP A 116 15.17 -9.55 -8.14
C ASP A 116 14.36 -10.32 -7.08
N TRP A 117 13.90 -9.62 -6.04
CA TRP A 117 13.04 -10.21 -5.03
C TRP A 117 11.70 -10.68 -5.63
N ILE A 118 11.02 -9.85 -6.40
CA ILE A 118 9.76 -10.23 -7.05
C ILE A 118 9.98 -11.44 -7.96
N ARG A 119 11.00 -11.42 -8.81
CA ARG A 119 11.30 -12.53 -9.71
C ARG A 119 11.65 -13.80 -8.96
N LEU A 120 12.41 -13.72 -7.89
CA LEU A 120 12.81 -14.87 -7.08
C LEU A 120 11.59 -15.64 -6.58
N TYR A 121 10.59 -14.92 -6.06
CA TYR A 121 9.44 -15.54 -5.42
C TYR A 121 8.24 -15.78 -6.34
N THR A 122 8.31 -15.31 -7.62
CA THR A 122 7.19 -15.46 -8.56
C THR A 122 7.52 -16.26 -9.82
N LYS A 123 8.80 -16.56 -10.10
CA LYS A 123 9.25 -17.15 -11.36
C LYS A 123 8.65 -18.54 -11.68
N ASP A 124 8.34 -19.30 -10.66
CA ASP A 124 7.79 -20.67 -10.73
C ASP A 124 6.25 -20.72 -10.60
N LEU A 125 5.62 -19.55 -10.33
CA LEU A 125 4.17 -19.46 -10.16
C LEU A 125 3.49 -19.13 -11.50
N LYS A 126 2.37 -19.82 -11.76
CA LYS A 126 1.51 -19.59 -12.94
C LYS A 126 0.19 -18.97 -12.52
N GLY A 127 -0.47 -18.28 -13.45
CA GLY A 127 -1.82 -17.74 -13.21
C GLY A 127 -1.85 -16.68 -12.11
N MET A 128 -0.77 -15.89 -11.96
CA MET A 128 -0.71 -14.85 -10.93
C MET A 128 -1.61 -13.66 -11.24
N GLU A 129 -2.25 -13.15 -10.21
CA GLU A 129 -2.94 -11.86 -10.21
C GLU A 129 -2.26 -10.90 -9.22
N ALA A 130 -2.40 -9.60 -9.42
CA ALA A 130 -1.96 -8.62 -8.44
C ALA A 130 -3.13 -8.13 -7.59
N ILE A 131 -2.83 -7.77 -6.35
CA ILE A 131 -3.74 -7.04 -5.47
C ILE A 131 -3.03 -5.74 -5.11
N GLY A 132 -3.66 -4.61 -5.43
CA GLY A 132 -3.12 -3.28 -5.17
C GLY A 132 -3.81 -2.63 -3.99
N SER A 133 -3.02 -2.10 -3.07
CA SER A 133 -3.44 -1.28 -1.95
C SER A 133 -2.70 0.06 -1.96
N GLY A 134 -3.19 0.99 -1.16
CA GLY A 134 -2.64 2.33 -1.05
C GLY A 134 -3.51 3.41 -1.68
N GLY A 135 -3.36 4.62 -1.18
CA GLY A 135 -4.24 5.75 -1.52
C GLY A 135 -4.25 6.11 -3.01
N ASN A 136 -3.14 5.89 -3.72
CA ASN A 136 -3.01 6.26 -5.13
C ASN A 136 -3.81 5.33 -6.04
N ILE A 137 -3.65 4.00 -5.91
CA ILE A 137 -4.38 3.05 -6.75
C ILE A 137 -5.87 3.02 -6.41
N ASN A 138 -6.22 3.23 -5.13
CA ASN A 138 -7.61 3.36 -4.69
C ASN A 138 -8.30 4.57 -5.34
N LYS A 139 -7.59 5.71 -5.49
CA LYS A 139 -8.14 6.90 -6.18
C LYS A 139 -8.37 6.61 -7.65
N ILE A 140 -7.41 5.95 -8.34
CA ILE A 140 -7.57 5.55 -9.74
C ILE A 140 -8.79 4.65 -9.92
N SER A 141 -8.89 3.58 -9.13
CA SER A 141 -10.03 2.66 -9.20
C SER A 141 -11.37 3.37 -8.99
N LYS A 142 -11.41 4.34 -8.05
CA LYS A 142 -12.62 5.13 -7.78
C LYS A 142 -12.98 6.08 -8.94
N SER A 143 -11.98 6.78 -9.52
CA SER A 143 -12.22 7.81 -10.55
C SER A 143 -12.79 7.25 -11.86
N ILE A 144 -12.54 5.99 -12.16
CA ILE A 144 -13.04 5.32 -13.37
C ILE A 144 -14.38 4.58 -13.14
N GLY A 145 -15.02 4.78 -11.98
CA GLY A 145 -16.32 4.16 -11.67
C GLY A 145 -16.32 2.64 -11.63
N LYS A 146 -15.14 2.01 -11.49
CA LYS A 146 -15.06 0.55 -11.38
C LYS A 146 -15.85 0.03 -10.19
N LEU A 147 -16.65 -1.01 -10.44
CA LEU A 147 -17.33 -1.72 -9.39
C LEU A 147 -16.32 -2.37 -8.44
N LYS A 148 -16.71 -2.58 -7.20
CA LYS A 148 -15.87 -3.27 -6.21
C LYS A 148 -15.43 -4.63 -6.79
N ASN A 149 -14.12 -4.88 -6.82
CA ASN A 149 -13.49 -6.10 -7.33
C ASN A 149 -13.38 -6.26 -8.86
N GLU A 150 -13.69 -5.26 -9.67
CA GLU A 150 -13.32 -5.31 -11.08
C GLU A 150 -11.82 -5.05 -11.24
N PRO A 151 -11.06 -5.93 -11.91
CA PRO A 151 -9.63 -5.77 -12.08
C PRO A 151 -9.30 -4.63 -13.05
N LEU A 152 -8.21 -3.92 -12.75
CA LEU A 152 -7.55 -3.04 -13.71
C LEU A 152 -6.53 -3.83 -14.53
N THR A 153 -6.38 -3.52 -15.81
CA THR A 153 -5.31 -4.12 -16.59
C THR A 153 -4.02 -3.31 -16.45
N ARG A 154 -2.86 -3.98 -16.54
CA ARG A 154 -1.57 -3.31 -16.56
C ARG A 154 -1.48 -2.29 -17.71
N ARG A 155 -2.01 -2.63 -18.89
CA ARG A 155 -2.08 -1.71 -20.03
C ARG A 155 -2.89 -0.44 -19.73
N PHE A 156 -4.01 -0.59 -19.04
CA PHE A 156 -4.78 0.58 -18.58
C PHE A 156 -3.93 1.49 -17.68
N LEU A 157 -3.22 0.91 -16.71
CA LEU A 157 -2.35 1.68 -15.81
C LEU A 157 -1.19 2.37 -16.57
N GLU A 158 -0.61 1.70 -17.57
CA GLU A 158 0.43 2.28 -18.44
C GLU A 158 -0.11 3.49 -19.23
N ASN A 159 -1.26 3.35 -19.86
CA ASN A 159 -1.91 4.45 -20.61
C ASN A 159 -2.33 5.61 -19.68
N TYR A 160 -2.86 5.28 -18.51
CA TYR A 160 -3.23 6.28 -17.51
C TYR A 160 -2.01 7.06 -17.01
N LEU A 161 -0.89 6.36 -16.75
CA LEU A 161 0.38 7.00 -16.40
C LEU A 161 0.87 7.95 -17.49
N GLU A 162 0.82 7.55 -18.75
CA GLU A 162 1.19 8.39 -19.88
C GLU A 162 0.33 9.66 -19.91
N GLN A 163 -0.99 9.52 -19.80
CA GLN A 163 -1.93 10.65 -19.76
C GLN A 163 -1.62 11.62 -18.61
N ILE A 164 -1.50 11.14 -17.38
CA ILE A 164 -1.26 12.02 -16.23
C ILE A 164 0.12 12.65 -16.23
N SER A 165 1.11 12.01 -16.90
CA SER A 165 2.46 12.56 -17.02
C SER A 165 2.54 13.75 -17.97
N GLN A 166 1.60 13.86 -18.91
CA GLN A 166 1.47 14.99 -19.83
C GLN A 166 0.68 16.15 -19.22
N MET A 167 -0.05 15.94 -18.12
CA MET A 167 -0.85 16.97 -17.46
C MET A 167 0.01 17.85 -16.56
N SER A 168 -0.31 19.15 -16.48
CA SER A 168 0.25 20.03 -15.47
C SER A 168 -0.24 19.65 -14.07
N TYR A 169 0.45 20.10 -13.03
CA TYR A 169 0.05 19.89 -11.64
C TYR A 169 -1.37 20.40 -11.38
N GLU A 170 -1.69 21.61 -11.82
CA GLU A 170 -3.01 22.24 -11.67
C GLU A 170 -4.10 21.47 -12.42
N ALA A 171 -3.78 20.96 -13.63
CA ALA A 171 -4.70 20.13 -14.40
C ALA A 171 -5.02 18.82 -13.68
N ARG A 172 -4.03 18.18 -13.05
CA ARG A 172 -4.26 16.97 -12.25
C ARG A 172 -5.18 17.24 -11.05
N ILE A 173 -5.04 18.38 -10.37
CA ILE A 173 -5.94 18.77 -9.27
C ILE A 173 -7.35 19.01 -9.78
N ARG A 174 -7.50 19.82 -10.81
CA ARG A 174 -8.81 20.26 -11.32
C ARG A 174 -9.57 19.14 -12.03
N ASP A 175 -8.92 18.45 -12.97
CA ASP A 175 -9.57 17.54 -13.91
C ASP A 175 -9.67 16.10 -13.38
N LEU A 176 -8.76 15.70 -12.47
CA LEU A 176 -8.79 14.41 -11.80
C LEU A 176 -9.28 14.48 -10.35
N GLU A 177 -9.68 15.67 -9.90
CA GLU A 177 -10.13 15.91 -8.52
C GLU A 177 -9.14 15.35 -7.48
N LEU A 178 -7.85 15.55 -7.72
CA LEU A 178 -6.80 15.11 -6.80
C LEU A 178 -6.57 16.16 -5.71
N ASN A 179 -6.35 15.71 -4.50
CA ASN A 179 -5.79 16.58 -3.48
C ASN A 179 -4.38 17.03 -3.89
N PRO A 180 -3.93 18.25 -3.51
CA PRO A 180 -2.62 18.78 -3.85
C PRO A 180 -1.46 17.82 -3.55
N ASP A 181 -1.49 17.18 -2.36
CA ASP A 181 -0.50 16.19 -1.93
C ASP A 181 -0.44 14.93 -2.80
N ARG A 182 -1.49 14.63 -3.56
CA ARG A 182 -1.57 13.47 -4.47
C ARG A 182 -1.23 13.79 -5.91
N ALA A 183 -1.44 15.03 -6.33
CA ALA A 183 -1.19 15.43 -7.72
C ALA A 183 0.29 15.27 -8.13
N ASP A 184 1.23 15.45 -7.19
CA ASP A 184 2.66 15.20 -7.40
C ASP A 184 3.03 13.73 -7.25
N ILE A 185 2.38 13.03 -6.33
CA ILE A 185 2.77 11.69 -5.91
C ILE A 185 2.25 10.62 -6.88
N LEU A 186 1.06 10.79 -7.43
CA LEU A 186 0.41 9.77 -8.27
C LEU A 186 1.25 9.34 -9.47
N PRO A 187 1.87 10.24 -10.28
CA PRO A 187 2.73 9.85 -11.40
C PRO A 187 3.99 9.08 -10.97
N LEU A 188 4.42 9.24 -9.72
CA LEU A 188 5.60 8.58 -9.16
C LEU A 188 5.26 7.24 -8.50
N ALA A 189 4.09 7.13 -7.88
CA ALA A 189 3.64 5.91 -7.21
C ALA A 189 3.15 4.85 -8.22
N LEU A 190 2.47 5.26 -9.28
CA LEU A 190 1.91 4.34 -10.27
C LEU A 190 2.94 3.45 -10.97
N PRO A 191 4.15 3.93 -11.32
CA PRO A 191 5.23 3.10 -11.84
C PRO A 191 5.63 1.93 -10.94
N ILE A 192 5.42 2.01 -9.61
CA ILE A 192 5.77 0.92 -8.68
C ILE A 192 4.88 -0.28 -8.98
N TYR A 193 3.56 -0.09 -9.08
CA TYR A 193 2.61 -1.16 -9.44
C TYR A 193 2.90 -1.73 -10.83
N ILE A 194 3.08 -0.86 -11.84
CA ILE A 194 3.31 -1.26 -13.23
C ILE A 194 4.58 -2.10 -13.35
N LYS A 195 5.69 -1.65 -12.74
CA LYS A 195 6.96 -2.38 -12.76
C LYS A 195 6.86 -3.73 -12.03
N ALA A 196 6.21 -3.75 -10.85
CA ALA A 196 6.00 -4.98 -10.09
C ALA A 196 5.18 -6.01 -10.90
N MET A 197 4.06 -5.58 -11.49
CA MET A 197 3.26 -6.43 -12.38
C MET A 197 4.06 -6.95 -13.59
N LYS A 198 4.88 -6.08 -14.20
CA LYS A 198 5.73 -6.46 -15.33
C LYS A 198 6.78 -7.52 -14.94
N TRP A 199 7.42 -7.36 -13.79
CA TRP A 199 8.44 -8.30 -13.32
C TRP A 199 7.87 -9.65 -12.92
N ALA A 200 6.66 -9.67 -12.37
CA ALA A 200 5.91 -10.88 -12.03
C ALA A 200 5.09 -11.45 -13.22
N LYS A 201 5.13 -10.83 -14.41
CA LYS A 201 4.36 -11.20 -15.61
C LYS A 201 2.84 -11.21 -15.38
N ILE A 202 2.34 -10.26 -14.60
CA ILE A 202 0.93 -10.10 -14.25
C ILE A 202 0.28 -9.06 -15.16
N ASN A 203 -0.94 -9.34 -15.62
CA ASN A 203 -1.71 -8.42 -16.48
C ASN A 203 -2.90 -7.75 -15.78
N HIS A 204 -3.35 -8.26 -14.64
CA HIS A 204 -4.52 -7.76 -13.93
C HIS A 204 -4.19 -7.47 -12.47
N ILE A 205 -4.76 -6.37 -11.95
CA ILE A 205 -4.63 -5.97 -10.55
C ILE A 205 -6.03 -5.68 -9.97
N LEU A 206 -6.35 -6.35 -8.88
CA LEU A 206 -7.54 -6.11 -8.08
C LEU A 206 -7.27 -4.98 -7.09
N VAL A 207 -8.25 -4.13 -6.80
CA VAL A 207 -8.13 -3.01 -5.85
C VAL A 207 -9.27 -3.08 -4.82
N PRO A 208 -9.13 -3.97 -3.81
CA PRO A 208 -10.21 -4.26 -2.86
C PRO A 208 -10.42 -3.19 -1.77
N LYS A 209 -9.59 -2.15 -1.71
CA LYS A 209 -9.59 -1.11 -0.66
C LYS A 209 -9.37 -1.68 0.74
N VAL A 210 -8.50 -2.65 0.87
CA VAL A 210 -8.05 -3.25 2.12
C VAL A 210 -6.62 -2.79 2.41
N GLY A 211 -6.31 -2.44 3.64
CA GLY A 211 -4.98 -1.97 4.05
C GLY A 211 -4.69 -2.22 5.53
N LEU A 212 -3.63 -1.57 6.03
CA LEU A 212 -3.13 -1.74 7.41
C LEU A 212 -4.22 -1.55 8.47
N ALA A 213 -5.08 -0.54 8.32
CA ALA A 213 -6.15 -0.26 9.30
C ALA A 213 -7.14 -1.42 9.43
N ASP A 214 -7.47 -2.09 8.32
CA ASP A 214 -8.37 -3.24 8.32
C ASP A 214 -7.75 -4.42 9.08
N GLY A 215 -6.44 -4.64 8.89
CA GLY A 215 -5.70 -5.67 9.63
C GLY A 215 -5.63 -5.40 11.12
N ILE A 216 -5.41 -4.15 11.53
CA ILE A 216 -5.41 -3.73 12.94
C ILE A 216 -6.79 -3.97 13.57
N VAL A 217 -7.87 -3.54 12.91
CA VAL A 217 -9.24 -3.74 13.41
C VAL A 217 -9.55 -5.22 13.58
N ARG A 218 -9.16 -6.05 12.62
CA ARG A 218 -9.33 -7.51 12.73
C ARG A 218 -8.56 -8.10 13.90
N GLN A 219 -7.31 -7.70 14.10
CA GLN A 219 -6.52 -8.16 15.25
C GLN A 219 -7.17 -7.78 16.59
N LEU A 220 -7.64 -6.53 16.72
CA LEU A 220 -8.35 -6.08 17.92
C LEU A 220 -9.61 -6.90 18.16
N TYR A 221 -10.40 -7.15 17.12
CA TYR A 221 -11.63 -7.95 17.22
C TYR A 221 -11.33 -9.38 17.68
N LEU A 222 -10.34 -10.05 17.12
CA LEU A 222 -9.97 -11.41 17.50
C LEU A 222 -9.39 -11.49 18.93
N SER A 223 -8.75 -10.43 19.39
CA SER A 223 -8.20 -10.37 20.76
C SER A 223 -9.26 -10.07 21.82
N SER A 224 -10.46 -9.64 21.42
CA SER A 224 -11.59 -9.34 22.30
C SER A 224 -12.58 -10.50 22.47
N GLN A 225 -12.38 -11.61 21.74
CA GLN A 225 -13.16 -12.84 21.83
C GLN A 225 -12.54 -13.81 22.87
#